data_109870b907546901f3e192f14a913c16
#
_entry.id   109870b907546901f3e192f14a913c16
#
_cell.length_a   1.000
_cell.length_b   1.000
_cell.length_c   1.000
_cell.angle_alpha   90.00
_cell.angle_beta   90.00
_cell.angle_gamma   90.00
#
_symmetry.space_group_name_H-M   'P 1'
#
loop_
_entity.id
_entity.type
_entity.pdbx_description
1 polymer ?
#
loop_
_entity_poly.entity_id
_entity_poly.type
_entity_poly.pdbx_seq_one_letter_code
_entity_poly.pdbx_strand_id
1 'polypeptide(L)'
;MLRRTFLAIAAGLSLAASAAHAESRIELAPLTGVSGQKSMRTLRDMRFLDMTPQRYDFSCGSAALASLLSSGYGIRTTEEDLIRWMMEGADTQEIIRNGFSMLDMKRYVEHLRGFRAHGFKVDADALYRLQMPVIALLDVKGYKHFVVVKGASAGRVFVADPSLGHRVMSEQDFVKGWNGILLAVVGDRPLADSYLVNGRVSPALARRTEALGIASMPVPVVELGLVRADLF
;
A
#
# COMPACT_ATOMS: atom_id res chain seq x y z
N MET A 1 37.56 -39.80 48.45
CA MET A 1 37.73 -38.56 47.70
C MET A 1 36.56 -38.42 46.77
N LEU A 2 35.53 -37.63 47.12
CA LEU A 2 34.28 -37.45 46.44
C LEU A 2 34.40 -36.25 45.50
N ARG A 3 34.31 -36.42 44.17
CA ARG A 3 34.19 -35.32 43.22
C ARG A 3 32.69 -35.06 42.98
N ARG A 4 32.22 -33.92 43.45
CA ARG A 4 30.88 -33.39 43.14
C ARG A 4 30.91 -32.67 41.81
N THR A 5 30.19 -33.19 40.83
CA THR A 5 29.90 -32.52 39.54
C THR A 5 28.69 -31.64 39.74
N PHE A 6 28.87 -30.32 39.56
CA PHE A 6 27.76 -29.35 39.47
C PHE A 6 27.25 -29.32 38.05
N LEU A 7 25.99 -29.69 37.87
CA LEU A 7 25.26 -29.53 36.60
C LEU A 7 24.62 -28.15 36.62
N ALA A 8 25.13 -27.23 35.80
CA ALA A 8 24.53 -25.91 35.62
C ALA A 8 23.45 -26.03 34.54
N ILE A 9 22.18 -25.87 34.93
CA ILE A 9 21.05 -25.76 34.01
C ILE A 9 20.94 -24.29 33.58
N ALA A 10 21.34 -23.97 32.36
CA ALA A 10 21.10 -22.68 31.76
C ALA A 10 19.68 -22.67 31.18
N ALA A 11 18.75 -22.04 31.88
CA ALA A 11 17.41 -21.77 31.37
C ALA A 11 17.49 -20.59 30.41
N GLY A 12 17.50 -20.88 29.10
CA GLY A 12 17.39 -19.87 28.05
C GLY A 12 15.96 -19.32 27.97
N LEU A 13 15.77 -18.09 28.44
CA LEU A 13 14.55 -17.33 28.25
C LEU A 13 14.55 -16.77 26.81
N SER A 14 13.90 -17.44 25.88
CA SER A 14 13.63 -16.91 24.55
C SER A 14 12.46 -15.92 24.65
N LEU A 15 12.78 -14.61 24.69
CA LEU A 15 11.79 -13.57 24.44
C LEU A 15 11.37 -13.61 22.96
N ALA A 16 10.27 -14.27 22.67
CA ALA A 16 9.58 -14.08 21.42
C ALA A 16 8.90 -12.70 21.47
N ALA A 17 9.50 -11.72 20.83
CA ALA A 17 8.86 -10.42 20.60
C ALA A 17 7.75 -10.62 19.56
N SER A 18 6.55 -10.96 20.05
CA SER A 18 5.34 -10.86 19.25
C SER A 18 5.10 -9.39 18.95
N ALA A 19 5.22 -9.00 17.69
CA ALA A 19 4.74 -7.72 17.22
C ALA A 19 3.21 -7.70 17.40
N ALA A 20 2.77 -7.29 18.58
CA ALA A 20 1.37 -7.07 18.87
C ALA A 20 0.92 -5.88 18.04
N HIS A 21 0.17 -6.13 16.98
CA HIS A 21 -0.68 -5.13 16.39
C HIS A 21 -1.68 -4.76 17.48
N ALA A 22 -1.55 -3.57 18.05
CA ALA A 22 -2.45 -3.08 19.07
C ALA A 22 -3.82 -2.82 18.40
N GLU A 23 -4.66 -3.84 18.36
CA GLU A 23 -6.07 -3.67 18.09
C GLU A 23 -6.66 -2.89 19.27
N SER A 24 -7.00 -1.63 19.04
CA SER A 24 -7.72 -0.83 20.03
C SER A 24 -9.11 -1.40 20.20
N ARG A 25 -9.31 -2.16 21.27
CA ARG A 25 -10.63 -2.69 21.66
C ARG A 25 -11.29 -1.70 22.60
N ILE A 26 -12.47 -1.23 22.25
CA ILE A 26 -13.30 -0.45 23.17
C ILE A 26 -14.33 -1.40 23.75
N GLU A 27 -14.32 -1.57 25.07
CA GLU A 27 -15.40 -2.21 25.81
C GLU A 27 -16.57 -1.21 25.90
N LEU A 28 -17.67 -1.55 25.27
CA LEU A 28 -18.91 -0.79 25.46
C LEU A 28 -19.45 -1.17 26.84
N ALA A 29 -19.37 -0.23 27.80
CA ALA A 29 -19.96 -0.40 29.12
C ALA A 29 -21.46 -0.70 28.99
N PRO A 30 -22.04 -1.56 29.88
CA PRO A 30 -23.37 -2.11 29.70
C PRO A 30 -24.48 -1.12 30.10
N LEU A 31 -24.56 0.04 29.47
CA LEU A 31 -25.69 0.97 29.66
C LEU A 31 -26.94 0.56 28.88
N THR A 32 -26.84 -0.44 28.01
CA THR A 32 -27.98 -0.90 27.17
C THR A 32 -28.18 -2.41 27.14
N GLY A 33 -27.54 -3.17 28.05
CA GLY A 33 -27.72 -4.64 28.09
C GLY A 33 -27.05 -5.40 26.94
N VAL A 34 -26.28 -4.72 26.07
CA VAL A 34 -25.53 -5.33 24.99
C VAL A 34 -24.05 -5.26 25.34
N SER A 35 -23.47 -6.37 25.76
CA SER A 35 -22.02 -6.52 25.87
C SER A 35 -21.46 -6.91 24.51
N GLY A 36 -20.61 -6.07 23.92
CA GLY A 36 -19.95 -6.35 22.66
C GLY A 36 -18.57 -5.73 22.64
N GLN A 37 -17.57 -6.47 22.15
CA GLN A 37 -16.26 -5.93 21.82
C GLN A 37 -16.28 -5.49 20.36
N LYS A 38 -16.07 -4.21 20.09
CA LYS A 38 -15.89 -3.69 18.73
C LYS A 38 -14.41 -3.46 18.48
N SER A 39 -13.84 -4.20 17.54
CA SER A 39 -12.51 -3.92 17.02
C SER A 39 -12.53 -2.59 16.27
N MET A 40 -11.69 -1.64 16.68
CA MET A 40 -11.57 -0.34 16.01
C MET A 40 -10.22 -0.26 15.30
N ARG A 41 -10.28 0.07 14.01
CA ARG A 41 -9.08 0.39 13.22
C ARG A 41 -8.71 1.86 13.45
N THR A 42 -7.42 2.14 13.57
CA THR A 42 -6.93 3.53 13.64
C THR A 42 -7.15 4.22 12.29
N LEU A 43 -7.13 5.57 12.28
CA LEU A 43 -7.17 6.34 11.02
C LEU A 43 -5.99 5.98 10.11
N ARG A 44 -4.83 5.65 10.69
CA ARG A 44 -3.66 5.20 9.94
C ARG A 44 -3.93 3.85 9.27
N ASP A 45 -4.47 2.86 10.00
CA ASP A 45 -4.79 1.54 9.45
C ASP A 45 -5.83 1.64 8.33
N MET A 46 -6.80 2.55 8.48
CA MET A 46 -7.77 2.82 7.42
C MET A 46 -7.16 3.51 6.20
N ARG A 47 -6.13 4.33 6.39
CA ARG A 47 -5.43 5.00 5.29
C ARG A 47 -4.65 3.99 4.43
N PHE A 48 -4.08 2.96 5.04
CA PHE A 48 -3.30 1.92 4.38
C PHE A 48 -4.03 0.57 4.28
N LEU A 49 -5.36 0.59 4.27
CA LEU A 49 -6.16 -0.63 4.17
C LEU A 49 -5.84 -1.38 2.88
N ASP A 50 -5.52 -2.69 3.01
CA ASP A 50 -5.17 -3.56 1.89
C ASP A 50 -4.04 -3.01 1.01
N MET A 51 -3.03 -2.43 1.65
CA MET A 51 -1.79 -2.03 0.98
C MET A 51 -0.60 -2.08 1.94
N THR A 52 0.59 -2.18 1.38
CA THR A 52 1.87 -2.19 2.10
C THR A 52 2.41 -0.76 2.20
N PRO A 53 2.48 -0.16 3.41
CA PRO A 53 3.16 1.12 3.59
C PRO A 53 4.66 0.96 3.32
N GLN A 54 5.28 1.92 2.63
CA GLN A 54 6.74 1.93 2.49
C GLN A 54 7.42 2.25 3.83
N ARG A 55 8.60 1.66 4.03
CA ARG A 55 9.42 1.85 5.23
C ARG A 55 10.70 2.63 4.98
N TYR A 56 11.19 2.63 3.75
CA TYR A 56 12.46 3.25 3.37
C TYR A 56 12.23 4.25 2.23
N ASP A 57 13.01 5.31 2.17
CA ASP A 57 12.84 6.38 1.18
C ASP A 57 13.00 5.90 -0.27
N PHE A 58 13.81 4.86 -0.50
CA PHE A 58 14.06 4.28 -1.83
C PHE A 58 13.08 3.17 -2.23
N SER A 59 12.17 2.74 -1.35
CA SER A 59 11.40 1.49 -1.50
C SER A 59 9.96 1.67 -2.00
N CYS A 60 9.57 2.86 -2.45
CA CYS A 60 8.21 3.09 -2.95
C CYS A 60 7.78 2.08 -4.03
N GLY A 61 8.69 1.71 -4.95
CA GLY A 61 8.44 0.69 -5.97
C GLY A 61 8.20 -0.71 -5.37
N SER A 62 9.02 -1.10 -4.38
CA SER A 62 8.85 -2.38 -3.68
C SER A 62 7.51 -2.43 -2.94
N ALA A 63 7.17 -1.39 -2.20
CA ALA A 63 5.92 -1.32 -1.45
C ALA A 63 4.68 -1.26 -2.37
N ALA A 64 4.75 -0.54 -3.50
CA ALA A 64 3.71 -0.53 -4.52
C ALA A 64 3.49 -1.93 -5.13
N LEU A 65 4.58 -2.63 -5.50
CA LEU A 65 4.50 -3.97 -6.05
C LEU A 65 4.07 -4.99 -4.99
N ALA A 66 4.56 -4.89 -3.74
CA ALA A 66 4.10 -5.73 -2.63
C ALA A 66 2.59 -5.59 -2.39
N SER A 67 2.07 -4.35 -2.42
CA SER A 67 0.64 -4.08 -2.31
C SER A 67 -0.16 -4.77 -3.42
N LEU A 68 0.32 -4.66 -4.67
CA LEU A 68 -0.37 -5.25 -5.82
C LEU A 68 -0.35 -6.78 -5.78
N LEU A 69 0.77 -7.39 -5.40
CA LEU A 69 0.89 -8.84 -5.30
C LEU A 69 0.11 -9.39 -4.10
N SER A 70 0.22 -8.77 -2.93
CA SER A 70 -0.43 -9.27 -1.70
C SER A 70 -1.92 -8.99 -1.71
N SER A 71 -2.34 -7.76 -1.90
CA SER A 71 -3.75 -7.36 -1.83
C SER A 71 -4.47 -7.46 -3.17
N GLY A 72 -3.73 -7.39 -4.29
CA GLY A 72 -4.30 -7.57 -5.63
C GLY A 72 -4.45 -9.04 -6.04
N TYR A 73 -3.47 -9.88 -5.71
CA TYR A 73 -3.45 -11.28 -6.14
C TYR A 73 -3.40 -12.32 -5.02
N GLY A 74 -3.39 -11.91 -3.76
CA GLY A 74 -3.33 -12.80 -2.61
C GLY A 74 -1.99 -13.55 -2.48
N ILE A 75 -0.91 -13.04 -3.09
CA ILE A 75 0.42 -13.62 -2.96
C ILE A 75 1.11 -13.01 -1.75
N ARG A 76 1.48 -13.81 -0.78
CA ARG A 76 2.23 -13.34 0.38
C ARG A 76 3.58 -12.80 -0.06
N THR A 77 3.68 -11.48 -0.11
CA THR A 77 4.89 -10.77 -0.52
C THR A 77 5.02 -9.52 0.36
N THR A 78 6.17 -9.36 1.00
CA THR A 78 6.48 -8.18 1.80
C THR A 78 7.37 -7.21 1.02
N GLU A 79 7.42 -5.96 1.47
CA GLU A 79 8.37 -4.97 0.93
C GLU A 79 9.82 -5.47 1.04
N GLU A 80 10.17 -6.08 2.19
CA GLU A 80 11.52 -6.59 2.47
C GLU A 80 11.90 -7.78 1.56
N ASP A 81 10.95 -8.65 1.21
CA ASP A 81 11.20 -9.75 0.28
C ASP A 81 11.56 -9.21 -1.10
N LEU A 82 10.83 -8.19 -1.56
CA LEU A 82 11.08 -7.51 -2.83
C LEU A 82 12.41 -6.77 -2.82
N ILE A 83 12.71 -6.01 -1.77
CA ILE A 83 13.98 -5.30 -1.62
C ILE A 83 15.13 -6.31 -1.71
N ARG A 84 15.08 -7.39 -0.93
CA ARG A 84 16.13 -8.39 -0.89
C ARG A 84 16.38 -8.98 -2.28
N TRP A 85 15.32 -9.39 -2.96
CA TRP A 85 15.44 -10.00 -4.28
C TRP A 85 15.93 -9.01 -5.34
N MET A 86 15.39 -7.78 -5.38
CA MET A 86 15.75 -6.78 -6.39
C MET A 86 17.15 -6.17 -6.15
N MET A 87 17.66 -6.24 -4.91
CA MET A 87 19.05 -5.85 -4.61
C MET A 87 20.07 -6.91 -4.98
N GLU A 88 19.67 -8.16 -5.19
CA GLU A 88 20.57 -9.24 -5.51
C GLU A 88 21.26 -8.99 -6.87
N GLY A 89 22.57 -8.79 -6.84
CA GLY A 89 23.37 -8.49 -8.04
C GLY A 89 23.27 -7.06 -8.59
N ALA A 90 22.57 -6.16 -7.91
CA ALA A 90 22.44 -4.76 -8.31
C ALA A 90 23.42 -3.84 -7.57
N ASP A 91 23.64 -2.63 -8.12
CA ASP A 91 24.39 -1.58 -7.42
C ASP A 91 23.53 -1.00 -6.28
N THR A 92 23.84 -1.42 -5.06
CA THR A 92 23.14 -0.98 -3.85
C THR A 92 23.16 0.54 -3.67
N GLN A 93 24.27 1.21 -4.05
CA GLN A 93 24.43 2.66 -3.91
C GLN A 93 23.53 3.40 -4.91
N GLU A 94 23.36 2.86 -6.11
CA GLU A 94 22.45 3.41 -7.10
C GLU A 94 20.99 3.27 -6.64
N ILE A 95 20.62 2.10 -6.12
CA ILE A 95 19.25 1.86 -5.60
C ILE A 95 18.93 2.79 -4.42
N ILE A 96 19.86 2.98 -3.48
CA ILE A 96 19.64 3.88 -2.33
C ILE A 96 19.42 5.32 -2.80
N ARG A 97 20.10 5.76 -3.87
CA ARG A 97 19.98 7.12 -4.40
C ARG A 97 18.76 7.34 -5.28
N ASN A 98 18.44 6.36 -6.12
CA ASN A 98 17.47 6.53 -7.21
C ASN A 98 16.18 5.69 -7.03
N GLY A 99 16.16 4.78 -6.04
CA GLY A 99 15.12 3.77 -5.89
C GLY A 99 15.21 2.66 -6.94
N PHE A 100 14.28 1.71 -6.85
CA PHE A 100 14.13 0.64 -7.84
C PHE A 100 13.49 1.17 -9.13
N SER A 101 13.82 0.54 -10.27
CA SER A 101 13.22 0.86 -11.55
C SER A 101 11.99 -0.01 -11.84
N MET A 102 11.16 0.40 -12.82
CA MET A 102 10.09 -0.45 -13.34
C MET A 102 10.61 -1.77 -13.92
N LEU A 103 11.86 -1.77 -14.43
CA LEU A 103 12.49 -2.98 -14.96
C LEU A 103 12.82 -3.99 -13.84
N ASP A 104 13.25 -3.51 -12.68
CA ASP A 104 13.52 -4.38 -11.53
C ASP A 104 12.22 -5.03 -11.04
N MET A 105 11.15 -4.24 -10.94
CA MET A 105 9.81 -4.76 -10.63
C MET A 105 9.32 -5.78 -11.66
N LYS A 106 9.51 -5.48 -12.95
CA LYS A 106 9.15 -6.42 -14.04
C LYS A 106 9.92 -7.73 -13.91
N ARG A 107 11.23 -7.68 -13.69
CA ARG A 107 12.07 -8.89 -13.50
C ARG A 107 11.59 -9.74 -12.32
N TYR A 108 11.25 -9.09 -11.20
CA TYR A 108 10.69 -9.81 -10.06
C TYR A 108 9.38 -10.50 -10.41
N VAL A 109 8.45 -9.81 -11.04
CA VAL A 109 7.15 -10.37 -11.44
C VAL A 109 7.33 -11.56 -12.39
N GLU A 110 8.24 -11.47 -13.35
CA GLU A 110 8.51 -12.54 -14.33
C GLU A 110 9.24 -13.75 -13.70
N HIS A 111 9.87 -13.58 -12.53
CA HIS A 111 10.37 -14.66 -11.71
C HIS A 111 9.22 -15.49 -11.07
N LEU A 112 8.07 -14.87 -10.81
CA LEU A 112 6.92 -15.56 -10.26
C LEU A 112 6.23 -16.42 -11.33
N ARG A 113 6.01 -17.69 -11.02
CA ARG A 113 5.32 -18.61 -11.95
C ARG A 113 3.88 -18.12 -12.19
N GLY A 114 3.48 -18.03 -13.46
CA GLY A 114 2.12 -17.62 -13.84
C GLY A 114 1.90 -16.11 -13.86
N PHE A 115 2.95 -15.31 -13.65
CA PHE A 115 2.85 -13.85 -13.68
C PHE A 115 3.69 -13.24 -14.79
N ARG A 116 3.21 -12.12 -15.33
CA ARG A 116 3.91 -11.29 -16.30
C ARG A 116 3.70 -9.82 -15.98
N ALA A 117 4.68 -8.99 -16.31
CA ALA A 117 4.56 -7.55 -16.19
C ALA A 117 4.81 -6.87 -17.54
N HIS A 118 3.94 -5.95 -17.90
CA HIS A 118 4.01 -5.22 -19.16
C HIS A 118 3.99 -3.71 -18.89
N GLY A 119 4.97 -3.01 -19.46
CA GLY A 119 5.00 -1.56 -19.49
C GLY A 119 4.20 -1.03 -20.70
N PHE A 120 3.33 -0.07 -20.47
CA PHE A 120 2.54 0.60 -21.51
C PHE A 120 2.79 2.09 -21.47
N LYS A 121 3.02 2.69 -22.64
CA LYS A 121 2.99 4.14 -22.84
C LYS A 121 1.60 4.51 -23.30
N VAL A 122 0.88 5.31 -22.53
CA VAL A 122 -0.53 5.64 -22.77
C VAL A 122 -0.82 7.11 -22.46
N ASP A 123 -1.94 7.61 -22.97
CA ASP A 123 -2.48 8.93 -22.65
C ASP A 123 -3.39 8.88 -21.41
N ALA A 124 -3.73 10.06 -20.87
CA ALA A 124 -4.55 10.20 -19.67
C ALA A 124 -5.92 9.50 -19.77
N ASP A 125 -6.51 9.48 -20.97
CA ASP A 125 -7.80 8.80 -21.21
C ASP A 125 -7.78 7.31 -20.89
N ALA A 126 -6.60 6.67 -20.94
CA ALA A 126 -6.46 5.26 -20.58
C ALA A 126 -6.74 5.01 -19.08
N LEU A 127 -6.51 6.01 -18.21
CA LEU A 127 -6.78 5.91 -16.78
C LEU A 127 -8.26 5.66 -16.47
N TYR A 128 -9.16 6.15 -17.33
CA TYR A 128 -10.62 5.96 -17.19
C TYR A 128 -11.08 4.57 -17.62
N ARG A 129 -10.26 3.86 -18.39
CA ARG A 129 -10.55 2.51 -18.92
C ARG A 129 -9.81 1.40 -18.17
N LEU A 130 -9.07 1.74 -17.11
CA LEU A 130 -8.37 0.75 -16.29
C LEU A 130 -9.37 -0.22 -15.65
N GLN A 131 -9.16 -1.51 -15.89
CA GLN A 131 -9.96 -2.58 -15.30
C GLN A 131 -9.24 -3.29 -14.16
N MET A 132 -7.99 -2.90 -13.90
CA MET A 132 -7.15 -3.45 -12.86
C MET A 132 -6.20 -2.37 -12.32
N PRO A 133 -5.76 -2.48 -11.06
CA PRO A 133 -4.72 -1.60 -10.55
C PRO A 133 -3.41 -1.78 -11.31
N VAL A 134 -2.72 -0.67 -11.58
CA VAL A 134 -1.44 -0.62 -12.28
C VAL A 134 -0.45 0.26 -11.53
N ILE A 135 0.85 0.07 -11.73
CA ILE A 135 1.87 0.91 -11.10
C ILE A 135 2.23 2.05 -12.06
N ALA A 136 2.29 3.27 -11.55
CA ALA A 136 2.73 4.46 -12.25
C ALA A 136 3.93 5.10 -11.54
N LEU A 137 4.79 5.76 -12.30
CA LEU A 137 5.90 6.59 -11.79
C LEU A 137 5.49 8.06 -11.90
N LEU A 138 5.46 8.74 -10.78
CA LEU A 138 5.25 10.18 -10.69
C LEU A 138 6.58 10.89 -10.44
N ASP A 139 6.72 12.08 -11.01
CA ASP A 139 7.75 13.05 -10.65
C ASP A 139 7.09 14.16 -9.83
N VAL A 140 7.35 14.17 -8.54
CA VAL A 140 6.83 15.17 -7.63
C VAL A 140 7.96 16.12 -7.26
N LYS A 141 8.07 17.25 -7.97
CA LYS A 141 9.11 18.27 -7.74
C LYS A 141 10.53 17.70 -7.80
N GLY A 142 10.80 16.81 -8.77
CA GLY A 142 12.10 16.15 -8.95
C GLY A 142 12.29 14.86 -8.17
N TYR A 143 11.36 14.51 -7.27
CA TYR A 143 11.37 13.23 -6.56
C TYR A 143 10.55 12.19 -7.33
N LYS A 144 11.21 11.10 -7.71
CA LYS A 144 10.58 9.96 -8.40
C LYS A 144 9.84 9.08 -7.41
N HIS A 145 8.55 8.88 -7.61
CA HIS A 145 7.70 8.16 -6.66
C HIS A 145 6.75 7.18 -7.36
N PHE A 146 6.80 5.92 -6.96
CA PHE A 146 5.90 4.90 -7.47
C PHE A 146 4.62 4.84 -6.66
N VAL A 147 3.50 4.77 -7.37
CA VAL A 147 2.17 4.63 -6.80
C VAL A 147 1.37 3.56 -7.54
N VAL A 148 0.37 2.99 -6.89
CA VAL A 148 -0.62 2.13 -7.55
C VAL A 148 -1.81 2.98 -7.97
N VAL A 149 -2.11 3.02 -9.28
CA VAL A 149 -3.28 3.68 -9.85
C VAL A 149 -4.41 2.68 -9.95
N LYS A 150 -5.55 3.00 -9.38
CA LYS A 150 -6.75 2.15 -9.32
C LYS A 150 -7.78 2.49 -10.41
N GLY A 151 -7.60 3.61 -11.09
CA GLY A 151 -8.47 4.12 -12.15
C GLY A 151 -8.72 5.61 -12.02
N ALA A 152 -9.54 6.14 -12.92
CA ALA A 152 -9.97 7.53 -12.92
C ALA A 152 -11.49 7.65 -13.12
N SER A 153 -12.09 8.73 -12.62
CA SER A 153 -13.49 9.08 -12.84
C SER A 153 -13.72 10.56 -12.52
N ALA A 154 -14.52 11.23 -13.34
CA ALA A 154 -14.93 12.62 -13.14
C ALA A 154 -13.75 13.59 -12.87
N GLY A 155 -12.68 13.51 -13.68
CA GLY A 155 -11.49 14.37 -13.56
C GLY A 155 -10.60 14.05 -12.36
N ARG A 156 -10.71 12.84 -11.79
CA ARG A 156 -9.97 12.41 -10.61
C ARG A 156 -9.32 11.08 -10.82
N VAL A 157 -8.12 10.91 -10.29
CA VAL A 157 -7.34 9.68 -10.29
C VAL A 157 -7.30 9.10 -8.87
N PHE A 158 -7.68 7.84 -8.74
CA PHE A 158 -7.68 7.10 -7.49
C PHE A 158 -6.36 6.37 -7.32
N VAL A 159 -5.64 6.73 -6.28
CA VAL A 159 -4.25 6.28 -6.06
C VAL A 159 -4.13 5.58 -4.72
N ALA A 160 -3.37 4.49 -4.68
CA ALA A 160 -2.83 3.92 -3.46
C ALA A 160 -1.33 4.24 -3.43
N ASP A 161 -0.97 5.17 -2.57
CA ASP A 161 0.37 5.73 -2.43
C ASP A 161 1.07 5.05 -1.24
N PRO A 162 2.20 4.37 -1.45
CA PRO A 162 2.89 3.65 -0.37
C PRO A 162 3.34 4.54 0.80
N SER A 163 3.55 5.84 0.56
CA SER A 163 3.93 6.80 1.61
C SER A 163 2.71 7.44 2.29
N LEU A 164 1.65 7.71 1.53
CA LEU A 164 0.54 8.55 1.97
C LEU A 164 -0.77 7.77 2.15
N GLY A 165 -0.84 6.53 1.69
CA GLY A 165 -2.03 5.70 1.72
C GLY A 165 -2.98 5.98 0.55
N HIS A 166 -4.23 5.53 0.67
CA HIS A 166 -5.25 5.77 -0.35
C HIS A 166 -5.59 7.26 -0.44
N ARG A 167 -5.48 7.81 -1.64
CA ARG A 167 -5.76 9.22 -1.91
C ARG A 167 -6.43 9.42 -3.26
N VAL A 168 -7.04 10.57 -3.42
CA VAL A 168 -7.62 11.04 -4.69
C VAL A 168 -6.80 12.24 -5.15
N MET A 169 -6.35 12.24 -6.39
CA MET A 169 -5.66 13.36 -7.01
C MET A 169 -6.55 13.97 -8.09
N SER A 170 -6.42 15.28 -8.36
CA SER A 170 -6.96 15.82 -9.60
C SER A 170 -6.23 15.18 -10.79
N GLU A 171 -6.92 14.96 -11.90
CA GLU A 171 -6.28 14.45 -13.11
C GLU A 171 -5.16 15.38 -13.57
N GLN A 172 -5.38 16.69 -13.48
CA GLN A 172 -4.40 17.70 -13.83
C GLN A 172 -3.09 17.57 -13.04
N ASP A 173 -3.18 17.40 -11.71
CA ASP A 173 -2.00 17.23 -10.86
C ASP A 173 -1.31 15.90 -11.10
N PHE A 174 -2.10 14.84 -11.34
CA PHE A 174 -1.54 13.52 -11.66
C PHE A 174 -0.76 13.56 -12.97
N VAL A 175 -1.37 14.06 -14.04
CA VAL A 175 -0.78 14.11 -15.39
C VAL A 175 0.45 15.01 -15.44
N LYS A 176 0.45 16.11 -14.68
CA LYS A 176 1.61 17.01 -14.59
C LYS A 176 2.89 16.31 -14.11
N GLY A 177 2.76 15.33 -13.20
CA GLY A 177 3.89 14.57 -12.68
C GLY A 177 4.11 13.21 -13.35
N TRP A 178 3.16 12.74 -14.15
CA TRP A 178 3.21 11.41 -14.73
C TRP A 178 3.89 11.39 -16.09
N ASN A 179 4.78 10.44 -16.31
CA ASN A 179 5.50 10.29 -17.59
C ASN A 179 4.70 9.53 -18.68
N GLY A 180 3.44 9.19 -18.44
CA GLY A 180 2.58 8.42 -19.35
C GLY A 180 2.87 6.92 -19.38
N ILE A 181 3.72 6.40 -18.49
CA ILE A 181 4.05 4.96 -18.43
C ILE A 181 3.30 4.30 -17.28
N LEU A 182 2.69 3.15 -17.57
CA LEU A 182 2.04 2.27 -16.61
C LEU A 182 2.71 0.89 -16.64
N LEU A 183 2.89 0.28 -15.50
CA LEU A 183 3.30 -1.12 -15.37
C LEU A 183 2.09 -1.93 -14.92
N ALA A 184 1.56 -2.77 -15.80
CA ALA A 184 0.51 -3.72 -15.49
C ALA A 184 1.13 -5.06 -15.10
N VAL A 185 0.65 -5.65 -14.01
CA VAL A 185 1.00 -7.01 -13.57
C VAL A 185 -0.20 -7.91 -13.85
N VAL A 186 0.00 -8.95 -14.63
CA VAL A 186 -1.05 -9.90 -15.01
C VAL A 186 -0.68 -11.27 -14.49
N GLY A 187 -1.57 -11.89 -13.73
CA GLY A 187 -1.42 -13.24 -13.19
C GLY A 187 -2.37 -14.25 -13.86
N ASP A 188 -2.10 -15.52 -13.63
CA ASP A 188 -2.95 -16.66 -14.03
C ASP A 188 -4.18 -16.87 -13.15
N ARG A 189 -4.38 -15.97 -12.17
CA ARG A 189 -5.48 -16.00 -11.20
C ARG A 189 -6.23 -14.68 -11.20
N PRO A 190 -7.52 -14.67 -10.79
CA PRO A 190 -8.30 -13.45 -10.68
C PRO A 190 -7.74 -12.51 -9.61
N LEU A 191 -8.04 -11.23 -9.75
CA LEU A 191 -7.78 -10.26 -8.72
C LEU A 191 -8.59 -10.57 -7.45
N ALA A 192 -7.98 -10.35 -6.30
CA ALA A 192 -8.63 -10.53 -5.00
C ALA A 192 -9.69 -9.47 -4.76
N ASP A 193 -10.71 -9.82 -3.99
CA ASP A 193 -11.66 -8.84 -3.47
C ASP A 193 -11.01 -8.06 -2.31
N SER A 194 -10.40 -6.94 -2.63
CA SER A 194 -9.68 -6.09 -1.68
C SER A 194 -9.97 -4.63 -1.92
N TYR A 195 -9.69 -3.80 -0.92
CA TYR A 195 -9.86 -2.36 -1.05
C TYR A 195 -8.87 -1.74 -2.05
N LEU A 196 -7.71 -2.35 -2.25
CA LEU A 196 -6.77 -1.95 -3.29
C LEU A 196 -7.38 -2.08 -4.68
N VAL A 197 -8.13 -3.16 -4.93
CA VAL A 197 -8.74 -3.45 -6.23
C VAL A 197 -10.06 -2.68 -6.42
N ASN A 198 -10.97 -2.75 -5.44
CA ASN A 198 -12.35 -2.30 -5.57
C ASN A 198 -12.60 -0.92 -4.92
N GLY A 199 -11.78 -0.50 -3.95
CA GLY A 199 -11.96 0.77 -3.26
C GLY A 199 -11.49 1.96 -4.09
N ARG A 200 -12.35 2.93 -4.33
CA ARG A 200 -12.00 4.15 -5.09
C ARG A 200 -11.66 5.33 -4.19
N VAL A 201 -12.26 5.42 -3.03
CA VAL A 201 -12.09 6.54 -2.07
C VAL A 201 -11.28 6.05 -0.87
N SER A 202 -10.63 6.95 -0.12
CA SER A 202 -9.97 6.56 1.14
C SER A 202 -11.00 5.89 2.09
N PRO A 203 -10.66 4.75 2.73
CA PRO A 203 -11.56 4.09 3.68
C PRO A 203 -11.97 4.99 4.85
N ALA A 204 -11.05 5.87 5.29
CA ALA A 204 -11.34 6.86 6.33
C ALA A 204 -12.39 7.87 5.86
N LEU A 205 -12.33 8.29 4.60
CA LEU A 205 -13.26 9.22 4.00
C LEU A 205 -14.62 8.55 3.75
N ALA A 206 -14.65 7.32 3.23
CA ALA A 206 -15.87 6.56 3.00
C ALA A 206 -16.66 6.39 4.30
N ARG A 207 -16.00 6.02 5.40
CA ARG A 207 -16.66 5.92 6.71
C ARG A 207 -17.20 7.25 7.23
N ARG A 208 -16.48 8.35 7.00
CA ARG A 208 -16.93 9.68 7.43
C ARG A 208 -18.17 10.10 6.65
N THR A 209 -18.21 9.88 5.35
CA THR A 209 -19.38 10.19 4.52
C THR A 209 -20.58 9.33 4.89
N GLU A 210 -20.38 8.05 5.18
CA GLU A 210 -21.42 7.13 5.65
C GLU A 210 -21.96 7.56 7.03
N ALA A 211 -21.08 7.83 7.99
CA ALA A 211 -21.47 8.24 9.35
C ALA A 211 -22.20 9.59 9.39
N LEU A 212 -21.95 10.48 8.43
CA LEU A 212 -22.59 11.79 8.33
C LEU A 212 -23.84 11.77 7.42
N GLY A 213 -24.22 10.61 6.87
CA GLY A 213 -25.33 10.51 5.92
C GLY A 213 -25.09 11.26 4.58
N ILE A 214 -23.83 11.59 4.26
CA ILE A 214 -23.46 12.40 3.10
C ILE A 214 -23.12 11.50 1.89
N ALA A 215 -23.62 10.27 1.87
CA ALA A 215 -23.30 9.29 0.82
C ALA A 215 -23.62 9.77 -0.62
N SER A 216 -24.41 10.83 -0.77
CA SER A 216 -24.81 11.42 -2.06
C SER A 216 -24.14 12.76 -2.38
N MET A 217 -23.26 13.29 -1.53
CA MET A 217 -22.60 14.57 -1.83
C MET A 217 -21.46 14.40 -2.83
N PRO A 218 -21.33 15.31 -3.82
CA PRO A 218 -20.20 15.32 -4.74
C PRO A 218 -18.89 15.43 -3.94
N VAL A 219 -17.94 14.55 -4.23
CA VAL A 219 -16.63 14.43 -3.57
C VAL A 219 -15.84 15.77 -3.37
N PRO A 220 -16.05 16.88 -4.13
CA PRO A 220 -15.37 18.16 -3.90
C PRO A 220 -15.54 18.77 -2.52
N VAL A 221 -16.70 18.56 -1.89
CA VAL A 221 -17.00 19.18 -0.58
C VAL A 221 -16.28 18.47 0.57
N VAL A 222 -15.88 17.23 0.38
CA VAL A 222 -15.21 16.42 1.42
C VAL A 222 -13.70 16.64 1.45
N GLU A 223 -13.09 17.09 0.35
CA GLU A 223 -11.67 17.46 0.31
C GLU A 223 -11.35 18.77 1.05
N LEU A 224 -12.34 19.66 1.20
CA LEU A 224 -12.16 20.94 1.90
C LEU A 224 -11.95 20.80 3.43
N GLY A 225 -12.15 19.62 3.99
CA GLY A 225 -11.92 19.33 5.41
C GLY A 225 -10.63 18.57 5.72
N LEU A 226 -9.87 18.18 4.73
CA LEU A 226 -8.56 17.55 4.91
C LEU A 226 -7.50 18.62 4.77
N VAL A 227 -6.82 18.87 5.88
CA VAL A 227 -5.68 19.78 6.05
C VAL A 227 -4.81 19.80 4.80
N ARG A 228 -4.61 20.96 4.21
CA ARG A 228 -3.62 21.17 3.16
C ARG A 228 -2.29 20.67 3.67
N ALA A 229 -1.74 19.69 2.97
CA ALA A 229 -0.43 19.08 3.27
C ALA A 229 0.76 20.03 3.02
N ASP A 230 0.45 21.27 2.62
CA ASP A 230 1.39 22.36 2.33
C ASP A 230 1.65 23.26 3.54
N LEU A 231 1.16 22.91 4.73
CA LEU A 231 1.40 23.67 5.97
C LEU A 231 2.37 23.00 6.96
N PHE A 232 3.08 21.91 6.53
CA PHE A 232 4.15 21.32 7.32
C PHE A 232 5.39 21.09 6.49
#